data_10ca2d67ab7efde3af1ded7c0ff2aebf
#
_entry.id   10ca2d67ab7efde3af1ded7c0ff2aebf
#
_cell.length_a   1.000
_cell.length_b   1.000
_cell.length_c   1.000
_cell.angle_alpha   90.00
_cell.angle_beta   90.00
_cell.angle_gamma   90.00
#
_symmetry.space_group_name_H-M   'P 1'
#
loop_
_entity.id
_entity.type
_entity.pdbx_description
1 polymer ?
#
loop_
_entity_poly.entity_id
_entity_poly.type
_entity_poly.pdbx_seq_one_letter_code
_entity_poly.pdbx_strand_id
1 'polypeptide(L)'
;MIGSGAAGSVFASYLNKGGAELWLVDRYKAHMDKIAADGLVFRTPEGEEVLTGFHTSATAHDIGTMDMVILMVKATQTADVMADTMPCIGPETVVVSLQNGLGNDEVLAQFVETDRILYGSGLIGTELA
;
A
#
# COMPACT_ATOMS: atom_id res chain seq x y z
N MET A 1 -2.54 -2.37 0.65
CA MET A 1 -1.59 -1.25 0.42
C MET A 1 -0.59 -1.23 1.55
N ILE A 2 0.65 -1.50 1.27
CA ILE A 2 1.75 -1.48 2.23
C ILE A 2 2.54 -0.18 2.05
N GLY A 3 2.57 0.65 3.08
CA GLY A 3 3.05 2.02 3.02
C GLY A 3 1.92 2.98 2.65
N SER A 4 1.26 3.53 3.66
CA SER A 4 0.12 4.43 3.54
C SER A 4 0.51 5.88 3.85
N GLY A 5 1.73 6.27 3.47
CA GLY A 5 2.16 7.66 3.44
C GLY A 5 1.45 8.46 2.36
N ALA A 6 1.97 9.63 1.99
CA ALA A 6 1.30 10.53 1.06
C ALA A 6 0.93 9.85 -0.28
N ALA A 7 1.89 9.22 -0.95
CA ALA A 7 1.62 8.56 -2.24
C ALA A 7 0.68 7.35 -2.09
N GLY A 8 0.92 6.49 -1.08
CA GLY A 8 0.05 5.33 -0.82
C GLY A 8 -1.38 5.72 -0.52
N SER A 9 -1.59 6.80 0.24
CA SER A 9 -2.92 7.32 0.55
C SER A 9 -3.66 7.83 -0.69
N VAL A 10 -2.96 8.48 -1.62
CA VAL A 10 -3.57 8.93 -2.88
C VAL A 10 -4.00 7.75 -3.73
N PHE A 11 -3.14 6.74 -3.93
CA PHE A 11 -3.52 5.52 -4.66
C PHE A 11 -4.69 4.80 -3.98
N ALA A 12 -4.65 4.67 -2.65
CA ALA A 12 -5.73 4.05 -1.88
C ALA A 12 -7.05 4.81 -2.05
N SER A 13 -7.01 6.14 -2.12
CA SER A 13 -8.21 6.97 -2.33
C SER A 13 -8.89 6.64 -3.66
N TYR A 14 -8.13 6.56 -4.75
CA TYR A 14 -8.69 6.21 -6.06
C TYR A 14 -9.20 4.77 -6.12
N LEU A 15 -8.50 3.82 -5.52
CA LEU A 15 -8.95 2.42 -5.46
C LEU A 15 -10.22 2.28 -4.61
N ASN A 16 -10.33 2.99 -3.51
CA ASN A 16 -11.54 3.04 -2.67
C ASN A 16 -12.73 3.58 -3.46
N LYS A 17 -12.55 4.68 -4.18
CA LYS A 17 -13.57 5.27 -5.06
C LYS A 17 -13.99 4.31 -6.19
N GLY A 18 -13.08 3.45 -6.63
CA GLY A 18 -13.34 2.36 -7.58
C GLY A 18 -14.05 1.14 -6.98
N GLY A 19 -14.32 1.13 -5.67
CA GLY A 19 -15.04 0.05 -4.98
C GLY A 19 -14.17 -1.11 -4.52
N ALA A 20 -12.85 -0.97 -4.50
CA ALA A 20 -11.96 -2.01 -3.98
C ALA A 20 -12.07 -2.11 -2.45
N GLU A 21 -12.06 -3.34 -1.92
CA GLU A 21 -11.87 -3.58 -0.49
C GLU A 21 -10.38 -3.41 -0.17
N LEU A 22 -10.07 -2.48 0.74
CA LEU A 22 -8.69 -2.06 0.99
C LEU A 22 -8.27 -2.21 2.45
N TRP A 23 -7.13 -2.84 2.62
CA TRP A 23 -6.34 -2.78 3.83
C TRP A 23 -5.19 -1.77 3.65
N LEU A 24 -5.14 -0.78 4.53
CA LEU A 24 -4.02 0.16 4.64
C LEU A 24 -3.10 -0.31 5.76
N VAL A 25 -1.85 -0.57 5.44
CA VAL A 25 -0.87 -1.05 6.39
C VAL A 25 0.31 -0.09 6.44
N ASP A 26 0.57 0.45 7.61
CA ASP A 26 1.71 1.35 7.83
C ASP A 26 2.18 1.25 9.28
N ARG A 27 3.50 1.26 9.50
CA ARG A 27 4.09 1.24 10.83
C ARG A 27 3.75 2.46 11.68
N TYR A 28 3.35 3.56 11.04
CA TYR A 28 2.88 4.76 11.73
C TYR A 28 1.46 4.55 12.27
N LYS A 29 1.39 3.85 13.40
CA LYS A 29 0.13 3.44 14.03
C LYS A 29 -0.84 4.61 14.24
N ALA A 30 -0.37 5.78 14.69
CA ALA A 30 -1.24 6.92 14.93
C ALA A 30 -1.96 7.39 13.65
N HIS A 31 -1.33 7.28 12.48
CA HIS A 31 -1.95 7.56 11.20
C HIS A 31 -3.02 6.51 10.86
N MET A 32 -2.73 5.24 11.08
CA MET A 32 -3.68 4.16 10.87
C MET A 32 -4.91 4.29 11.79
N ASP A 33 -4.70 4.56 13.05
CA ASP A 33 -5.77 4.78 14.04
C ASP A 33 -6.66 5.98 13.65
N LYS A 34 -6.05 7.05 13.14
CA LYS A 34 -6.79 8.24 12.70
C LYS A 34 -7.66 7.94 11.47
N ILE A 35 -7.13 7.22 10.48
CA ILE A 35 -7.92 6.81 9.32
C ILE A 35 -9.07 5.90 9.74
N ALA A 36 -8.84 4.99 10.68
CA ALA A 36 -9.89 4.11 11.19
C ALA A 36 -11.02 4.88 11.89
N ALA A 37 -10.67 5.93 12.64
CA ALA A 37 -11.64 6.71 13.41
C ALA A 37 -12.38 7.75 12.57
N ASP A 38 -11.66 8.49 11.74
CA ASP A 38 -12.14 9.72 11.09
C ASP A 38 -12.26 9.59 9.56
N GLY A 39 -11.72 8.51 8.99
CA GLY A 39 -11.56 8.37 7.54
C GLY A 39 -10.27 9.03 7.02
N LEU A 40 -10.03 8.86 5.74
CA LEU A 40 -8.90 9.45 5.03
C LEU A 40 -9.34 10.76 4.36
N VAL A 41 -8.75 11.87 4.78
CA VAL A 41 -9.00 13.17 4.15
C VAL A 41 -8.19 13.25 2.86
N PHE A 42 -8.88 13.33 1.75
CA PHE A 42 -8.30 13.41 0.41
C PHE A 42 -8.54 14.80 -0.20
N ARG A 43 -7.46 15.52 -0.41
CA ARG A 43 -7.49 16.87 -0.99
C ARG A 43 -6.97 16.86 -2.41
N THR A 44 -7.71 17.51 -3.29
CA THR A 44 -7.35 17.76 -4.68
C THR A 44 -7.57 19.24 -4.99
N PRO A 45 -7.10 19.75 -6.15
CA PRO A 45 -7.41 21.12 -6.58
C PRO A 45 -8.92 21.39 -6.69
N GLU A 46 -9.72 20.34 -6.89
CA GLU A 46 -11.17 20.42 -7.04
C GLU A 46 -11.91 20.47 -5.70
N GLY A 47 -11.24 20.09 -4.60
CA GLY A 47 -11.84 20.12 -3.27
C GLY A 47 -11.26 19.10 -2.30
N GLU A 48 -11.95 18.96 -1.19
CA GLU A 48 -11.64 18.01 -0.12
C GLU A 48 -12.80 17.06 0.11
N GLU A 49 -12.48 15.79 0.30
CA GLU A 49 -13.45 14.76 0.66
C GLU A 49 -12.89 13.85 1.76
N VAL A 50 -13.77 13.25 2.55
CA VAL A 50 -13.42 12.25 3.55
C VAL A 50 -13.85 10.89 3.04
N LEU A 51 -12.89 10.00 2.84
CA LEU A 51 -13.11 8.64 2.38
C LEU A 51 -13.11 7.69 3.56
N THR A 52 -14.08 6.80 3.60
CA THR A 52 -14.25 5.80 4.67
C THR A 52 -14.28 4.38 4.10
N GLY A 53 -14.40 3.38 4.97
CA GLY A 53 -14.47 1.98 4.56
C GLY A 53 -13.12 1.30 4.38
N PHE A 54 -12.03 1.94 4.79
CA PHE A 54 -10.73 1.30 4.85
C PHE A 54 -10.62 0.40 6.09
N HIS A 55 -10.03 -0.78 5.90
CA HIS A 55 -9.43 -1.52 7.00
C HIS A 55 -8.01 -0.99 7.22
N THR A 56 -7.60 -0.86 8.46
CA THR A 56 -6.27 -0.34 8.80
C THR A 56 -5.54 -1.26 9.74
N SER A 57 -4.22 -1.36 9.59
CA SER A 57 -3.37 -2.11 10.51
C SER A 57 -1.96 -1.52 10.56
N ALA A 58 -1.30 -1.69 11.69
CA ALA A 58 0.13 -1.38 11.81
C ALA A 58 1.03 -2.52 11.31
N THR A 59 0.46 -3.70 11.02
CA THR A 59 1.18 -4.91 10.61
C THR A 59 0.38 -5.68 9.56
N ALA A 60 1.07 -6.42 8.70
CA ALA A 60 0.45 -7.33 7.74
C ALA A 60 0.17 -8.74 8.32
N HIS A 61 0.55 -9.00 9.57
CA HIS A 61 0.45 -10.35 10.14
C HIS A 61 -0.97 -10.85 10.36
N ASP A 62 -1.91 -9.95 10.63
CA ASP A 62 -3.26 -10.32 11.09
C ASP A 62 -4.36 -10.03 10.06
N ILE A 63 -4.00 -9.69 8.82
CA ILE A 63 -4.97 -9.26 7.81
C ILE A 63 -5.46 -10.37 6.88
N GLY A 64 -4.87 -11.55 6.98
CA GLY A 64 -5.20 -12.68 6.10
C GLY A 64 -4.64 -12.58 4.70
N THR A 65 -4.90 -13.58 3.87
CA THR A 65 -4.43 -13.62 2.48
C THR A 65 -5.14 -12.59 1.62
N MET A 66 -4.36 -11.83 0.86
CA MET A 66 -4.84 -10.79 -0.06
C MET A 66 -4.77 -11.26 -1.51
N ASP A 67 -5.66 -10.75 -2.36
CA ASP A 67 -5.59 -10.97 -3.81
C ASP A 67 -4.44 -10.20 -4.44
N MET A 68 -4.19 -9.00 -3.92
CA MET A 68 -3.14 -8.10 -4.40
C MET A 68 -2.47 -7.36 -3.24
N VAL A 69 -1.16 -7.27 -3.30
CA VAL A 69 -0.35 -6.46 -2.39
C VAL A 69 0.34 -5.37 -3.19
N ILE A 70 0.10 -4.12 -2.83
CA ILE A 70 0.72 -2.96 -3.49
C ILE A 70 1.71 -2.33 -2.52
N LEU A 71 2.97 -2.23 -2.95
CA LEU A 71 4.07 -1.66 -2.16
C LEU A 71 4.32 -0.20 -2.53
N MET A 72 4.23 0.67 -1.52
CA MET A 72 4.45 2.13 -1.65
C MET A 72 5.48 2.64 -0.61
N VAL A 73 6.25 1.74 -0.01
CA VAL A 73 7.35 2.09 0.89
C VAL A 73 8.58 2.54 0.10
N LYS A 74 9.55 3.15 0.78
CA LYS A 74 10.83 3.49 0.14
C LYS A 74 11.54 2.21 -0.32
N ALA A 75 12.19 2.26 -1.48
CA ALA A 75 12.89 1.11 -2.08
C ALA A 75 13.90 0.44 -1.12
N THR A 76 14.56 1.22 -0.26
CA THR A 76 15.49 0.71 0.76
C THR A 76 14.84 -0.15 1.84
N GLN A 77 13.51 -0.12 1.95
CA GLN A 77 12.75 -0.87 2.94
C GLN A 77 12.07 -2.11 2.36
N THR A 78 12.19 -2.36 1.05
CA THR A 78 11.43 -3.39 0.34
C THR A 78 11.64 -4.78 0.94
N ALA A 79 12.89 -5.19 1.16
CA ALA A 79 13.20 -6.52 1.68
C ALA A 79 12.62 -6.74 3.09
N ASP A 80 12.80 -5.78 4.00
CA ASP A 80 12.29 -5.86 5.36
C ASP A 80 10.75 -5.90 5.38
N VAL A 81 10.13 -5.05 4.56
CA VAL A 81 8.68 -4.97 4.46
C VAL A 81 8.10 -6.23 3.84
N MET A 82 8.75 -6.80 2.83
CA MET A 82 8.30 -8.06 2.23
C MET A 82 8.35 -9.22 3.22
N ALA A 83 9.39 -9.32 4.05
CA ALA A 83 9.45 -10.33 5.09
C ALA A 83 8.25 -10.22 6.06
N ASP A 84 7.90 -9.01 6.47
CA ASP A 84 6.72 -8.76 7.32
C ASP A 84 5.37 -8.98 6.60
N THR A 85 5.37 -8.90 5.27
CA THR A 85 4.14 -9.00 4.44
C THR A 85 3.82 -10.43 4.02
N MET A 86 4.78 -11.34 4.07
CA MET A 86 4.61 -12.74 3.63
C MET A 86 3.36 -13.43 4.19
N PRO A 87 2.91 -13.19 5.45
CA PRO A 87 1.68 -13.80 5.95
C PRO A 87 0.41 -13.48 5.16
N CYS A 88 0.37 -12.37 4.41
CA CYS A 88 -0.78 -12.02 3.59
C CYS A 88 -0.62 -12.39 2.10
N ILE A 89 0.50 -13.00 1.72
CA ILE A 89 0.79 -13.45 0.35
C ILE A 89 0.52 -14.95 0.24
N GLY A 90 -0.53 -15.28 -0.50
CA GLY A 90 -0.88 -16.65 -0.87
C GLY A 90 -0.33 -17.03 -2.25
N PRO A 91 -0.65 -18.25 -2.74
CA PRO A 91 -0.14 -18.75 -4.02
C PRO A 91 -0.62 -17.98 -5.24
N GLU A 92 -1.76 -17.30 -5.15
CA GLU A 92 -2.36 -16.51 -6.22
C GLU A 92 -2.19 -15.00 -6.04
N THR A 93 -1.58 -14.55 -4.95
CA THR A 93 -1.42 -13.12 -4.65
C THR A 93 -0.48 -12.45 -5.65
N VAL A 94 -0.95 -11.40 -6.27
CA VAL A 94 -0.13 -10.53 -7.14
C VAL A 94 0.53 -9.44 -6.30
N VAL A 95 1.82 -9.25 -6.47
CA VAL A 95 2.59 -8.19 -5.80
C VAL A 95 2.91 -7.08 -6.79
N VAL A 96 2.49 -5.88 -6.47
CA VAL A 96 2.67 -4.69 -7.31
C VAL A 96 3.63 -3.73 -6.61
N SER A 97 4.71 -3.35 -7.26
CA SER A 97 5.60 -2.28 -6.82
C SER A 97 5.37 -1.03 -7.68
N LEU A 98 5.01 0.06 -7.05
CA LEU A 98 4.97 1.39 -7.67
C LEU A 98 6.08 2.29 -7.08
N GLN A 99 7.09 1.67 -6.52
CA GLN A 99 8.22 2.34 -5.88
C GLN A 99 9.17 2.93 -6.91
N ASN A 100 9.71 4.10 -6.62
CA ASN A 100 10.76 4.69 -7.44
C ASN A 100 12.10 3.98 -7.22
N GLY A 101 12.93 3.97 -8.25
CA GLY A 101 14.25 3.35 -8.24
C GLY A 101 14.32 2.05 -9.02
N LEU A 102 15.54 1.63 -9.33
CA LEU A 102 15.84 0.38 -10.04
C LEU A 102 16.03 -0.78 -9.06
N GLY A 103 15.82 -2.01 -9.52
CA GLY A 103 16.10 -3.23 -8.77
C GLY A 103 15.01 -3.65 -7.77
N ASN A 104 13.88 -2.96 -7.70
CA ASN A 104 12.78 -3.38 -6.83
C ASN A 104 12.21 -4.74 -7.24
N ASP A 105 12.15 -5.02 -8.53
CA ASP A 105 11.70 -6.29 -9.09
C ASP A 105 12.62 -7.45 -8.70
N GLU A 106 13.94 -7.24 -8.71
CA GLU A 106 14.92 -8.22 -8.28
C GLU A 106 14.79 -8.55 -6.78
N VAL A 107 14.51 -7.55 -5.95
CA VAL A 107 14.25 -7.77 -4.51
C VAL A 107 12.97 -8.57 -4.32
N LEU A 108 11.90 -8.21 -5.02
CA LEU A 108 10.61 -8.92 -4.93
C LEU A 108 10.70 -10.37 -5.39
N ALA A 109 11.50 -10.66 -6.42
CA ALA A 109 11.74 -12.00 -6.94
C ALA A 109 12.39 -12.95 -5.92
N GLN A 110 12.95 -12.43 -4.83
CA GLN A 110 13.45 -13.25 -3.71
C GLN A 110 12.32 -13.78 -2.81
N PHE A 111 11.13 -13.22 -2.91
CA PHE A 111 9.98 -13.54 -2.03
C PHE A 111 8.82 -14.20 -2.77
N VAL A 112 8.59 -13.85 -4.02
CA VAL A 112 7.48 -14.37 -4.83
C VAL A 112 7.93 -14.71 -6.24
N GLU A 113 7.21 -15.60 -6.90
CA GLU A 113 7.47 -15.97 -8.29
C GLU A 113 7.32 -14.75 -9.20
N THR A 114 8.19 -14.64 -10.20
CA THR A 114 8.29 -13.46 -11.07
C THR A 114 7.05 -13.21 -11.92
N ASP A 115 6.28 -14.24 -12.23
CA ASP A 115 5.01 -14.15 -12.97
C ASP A 115 3.87 -13.50 -12.16
N ARG A 116 4.06 -13.34 -10.85
CA ARG A 116 3.14 -12.65 -9.94
C ARG A 116 3.62 -11.26 -9.53
N ILE A 117 4.70 -10.77 -10.12
CA ILE A 117 5.25 -9.44 -9.85
C ILE A 117 4.84 -8.50 -10.98
N LEU A 118 4.15 -7.42 -10.62
CA LEU A 118 3.94 -6.27 -11.49
C LEU A 118 4.75 -5.11 -10.93
N TYR A 119 5.49 -4.45 -11.79
CA TYR A 119 6.22 -3.28 -11.34
C TYR A 119 6.16 -2.15 -12.36
N GLY A 120 6.17 -0.94 -11.83
CA GLY A 120 6.18 0.27 -12.62
C GLY A 120 6.66 1.44 -11.78
N SER A 121 6.80 2.59 -12.40
CA SER A 121 7.11 3.83 -11.70
C SER A 121 6.11 4.91 -12.09
N GLY A 122 5.85 5.82 -11.17
CA GLY A 122 4.98 6.97 -11.39
C GLY A 122 5.59 8.22 -10.80
N LEU A 123 5.34 9.35 -11.46
CA LEU A 123 5.61 10.67 -10.89
C LEU A 123 4.30 11.23 -10.36
N ILE A 124 4.22 11.36 -9.04
CA ILE A 124 3.06 11.94 -8.38
C ILE A 124 3.55 12.93 -7.31
N GLY A 125 3.05 14.13 -7.34
CA GLY A 125 3.27 15.13 -6.30
C GLY A 125 2.23 14.96 -5.21
N THR A 126 2.65 14.54 -4.03
CA THR A 126 1.77 14.31 -2.90
C THR A 126 2.38 14.83 -1.62
N GLU A 127 1.54 15.25 -0.69
CA GLU A 127 1.93 15.68 0.64
C GLU A 127 0.99 15.04 1.67
N LEU A 128 1.56 14.58 2.78
CA LEU A 128 0.81 14.16 3.94
C LEU A 128 0.70 15.35 4.90
N ALA A 129 -0.50 15.85 5.06
CA ALA A 129 -0.78 16.96 5.96
C ALA A 129 -1.11 16.49 7.39
#